data_77898a0ce65a44607a743edecfa0f2b4
#
_entry.id   77898a0ce65a44607a743edecfa0f2b4
#
_cell.length_a   1.000
_cell.length_b   1.000
_cell.length_c   1.000
_cell.angle_alpha   90.00
_cell.angle_beta   90.00
_cell.angle_gamma   90.00
#
_symmetry.space_group_name_H-M   'P 1'
#
loop_
_entity.id
_entity.type
_entity.pdbx_description
1 polymer ?
#
loop_
_entity_poly.entity_id
_entity_poly.type
_entity_poly.pdbx_seq_one_letter_code
_entity_poly.pdbx_strand_id
1 'polypeptide(L)'
;MSHPGVVGIIVGTRPDCMPDGLLEYFADLSRHTFVLVEYGVESTCDETLRRVNRGHDFAASVDAICRTAEMGIAVGAHMILGLPGENREMILSHADKMSRLPLDTIKLHQLQLILHTRMAAEYKSNPNDFHLYDVDEYIDLAIDFAERLS
;
A
#
# COMPACT_ATOMS: atom_id res chain seq x y z
N MET A 1 -6.96 28.60 -6.10
CA MET A 1 -5.77 29.41 -6.49
C MET A 1 -4.78 28.48 -7.14
N SER A 2 -4.48 28.64 -8.41
CA SER A 2 -3.47 27.85 -9.12
C SER A 2 -2.10 28.51 -8.91
N HIS A 3 -1.17 27.80 -8.28
CA HIS A 3 0.24 28.24 -8.26
C HIS A 3 0.88 27.83 -9.60
N PRO A 4 1.57 28.73 -10.31
CA PRO A 4 2.06 28.46 -11.68
C PRO A 4 3.04 27.29 -11.82
N GLY A 5 3.58 26.77 -10.73
CA GLY A 5 4.49 25.62 -10.72
C GLY A 5 3.87 24.31 -10.25
N VAL A 6 2.58 24.29 -9.89
CA VAL A 6 1.90 23.07 -9.43
C VAL A 6 1.18 22.42 -10.61
N VAL A 7 1.62 21.22 -10.98
CA VAL A 7 1.08 20.45 -12.12
C VAL A 7 0.14 19.32 -11.71
N GLY A 8 0.07 19.01 -10.41
CA GLY A 8 -0.78 17.94 -9.89
C GLY A 8 -0.69 17.79 -8.39
N ILE A 9 -1.45 16.83 -7.87
CA ILE A 9 -1.47 16.46 -6.47
C ILE A 9 -1.38 14.94 -6.34
N ILE A 10 -0.60 14.48 -5.35
CA ILE A 10 -0.57 13.08 -4.92
C ILE A 10 -1.09 13.04 -3.49
N VAL A 11 -2.08 12.20 -3.25
CA VAL A 11 -2.76 12.08 -1.95
C VAL A 11 -2.57 10.66 -1.41
N GLY A 12 -1.76 10.53 -0.34
CA GLY A 12 -1.65 9.27 0.40
C GLY A 12 -2.76 9.16 1.44
N THR A 13 -3.50 8.04 1.45
CA THR A 13 -4.58 7.80 2.40
C THR A 13 -4.75 6.32 2.75
N ARG A 14 -5.59 6.03 3.74
CA ARG A 14 -6.06 4.66 4.00
C ARG A 14 -7.28 4.36 3.14
N PRO A 15 -7.48 3.09 2.72
CA PRO A 15 -8.63 2.69 1.93
C PRO A 15 -9.99 3.06 2.55
N ASP A 16 -10.14 2.85 3.85
CA ASP A 16 -11.36 3.14 4.62
C ASP A 16 -11.59 4.64 4.89
N CYS A 17 -10.67 5.50 4.47
CA CYS A 17 -10.75 6.95 4.65
C CYS A 17 -11.13 7.71 3.37
N MET A 18 -11.65 7.02 2.34
CA MET A 18 -12.07 7.61 1.07
C MET A 18 -13.59 7.52 0.88
N PRO A 19 -14.38 8.43 1.49
CA PRO A 19 -15.82 8.51 1.27
C PRO A 19 -16.14 9.03 -0.13
N ASP A 20 -17.32 8.69 -0.65
CA ASP A 20 -17.75 9.02 -2.01
C ASP A 20 -17.64 10.52 -2.34
N GLY A 21 -18.06 11.40 -1.43
CA GLY A 21 -18.01 12.85 -1.67
C GLY A 21 -16.58 13.39 -1.81
N LEU A 22 -15.57 12.76 -1.16
CA LEU A 22 -14.16 13.12 -1.35
C LEU A 22 -13.66 12.60 -2.69
N LEU A 23 -14.07 11.40 -3.07
CA LEU A 23 -13.74 10.81 -4.36
C LEU A 23 -14.32 11.60 -5.52
N GLU A 24 -15.59 12.05 -5.42
CA GLU A 24 -16.22 12.96 -6.38
C GLU A 24 -15.45 14.28 -6.52
N TYR A 25 -15.00 14.85 -5.40
CA TYR A 25 -14.17 16.05 -5.41
C TYR A 25 -12.85 15.83 -6.16
N PHE A 26 -12.16 14.72 -5.93
CA PHE A 26 -10.93 14.40 -6.64
C PHE A 26 -11.18 14.10 -8.12
N ALA A 27 -12.30 13.48 -8.46
CA ALA A 27 -12.70 13.26 -9.85
C ALA A 27 -12.96 14.58 -10.60
N ASP A 28 -13.59 15.55 -9.94
CA ASP A 28 -13.77 16.88 -10.54
C ASP A 28 -12.44 17.62 -10.68
N LEU A 29 -11.59 17.55 -9.66
CA LEU A 29 -10.26 18.14 -9.69
C LEU A 29 -9.37 17.53 -10.79
N SER A 30 -9.46 16.23 -11.05
CA SER A 30 -8.68 15.52 -12.05
C SER A 30 -8.95 15.98 -13.49
N ARG A 31 -10.09 16.65 -13.74
CA ARG A 31 -10.39 17.27 -15.04
C ARG A 31 -9.53 18.50 -15.33
N HIS A 32 -8.88 19.06 -14.32
CA HIS A 32 -8.15 20.32 -14.41
C HIS A 32 -6.66 20.18 -14.08
N THR A 33 -6.30 19.13 -13.36
CA THR A 33 -4.91 18.87 -12.95
C THR A 33 -4.69 17.38 -12.74
N PHE A 34 -3.43 16.94 -12.73
CA PHE A 34 -3.11 15.54 -12.40
C PHE A 34 -3.47 15.25 -10.95
N VAL A 35 -4.21 14.16 -10.71
CA VAL A 35 -4.53 13.64 -9.39
C VAL A 35 -4.15 12.17 -9.32
N LEU A 36 -3.33 11.79 -8.33
CA LEU A 36 -3.02 10.41 -7.99
C LEU A 36 -3.42 10.17 -6.54
N VAL A 37 -4.26 9.16 -6.31
CA VAL A 37 -4.60 8.68 -4.97
C VAL A 37 -3.80 7.43 -4.68
N GLU A 38 -2.98 7.46 -3.62
CA GLU A 38 -2.14 6.34 -3.19
C GLU A 38 -2.71 5.73 -1.90
N TYR A 39 -3.12 4.47 -1.98
CA TYR A 39 -3.68 3.74 -0.85
C TYR A 39 -2.61 2.93 -0.11
N GLY A 40 -2.52 3.11 1.22
CA GLY A 40 -1.72 2.25 2.07
C GLY A 40 -2.42 0.90 2.26
N VAL A 41 -2.25 -0.01 1.32
CA VAL A 41 -2.75 -1.41 1.38
C VAL A 41 -1.95 -2.22 2.40
N GLU A 42 -0.65 -2.12 2.33
CA GLU A 42 0.41 -2.67 3.18
C GLU A 42 0.57 -4.18 3.08
N SER A 43 -0.52 -4.96 3.11
CA SER A 43 -0.58 -6.41 2.91
C SER A 43 -1.91 -6.80 2.27
N THR A 44 -1.95 -7.95 1.61
CA THR A 44 -3.19 -8.58 1.13
C THR A 44 -3.64 -9.73 2.03
N CYS A 45 -3.00 -9.89 3.19
CA CYS A 45 -3.33 -10.89 4.21
C CYS A 45 -4.06 -10.21 5.37
N ASP A 46 -5.35 -10.54 5.54
CA ASP A 46 -6.17 -9.92 6.60
C ASP A 46 -5.70 -10.27 8.02
N GLU A 47 -5.04 -11.41 8.20
CA GLU A 47 -4.44 -11.77 9.48
C GLU A 47 -3.28 -10.83 9.82
N THR A 48 -2.40 -10.57 8.84
CA THR A 48 -1.32 -9.58 8.97
C THR A 48 -1.88 -8.19 9.24
N LEU A 49 -2.86 -7.73 8.47
CA LEU A 49 -3.48 -6.42 8.65
C LEU A 49 -4.08 -6.25 10.06
N ARG A 50 -4.76 -7.29 10.58
CA ARG A 50 -5.29 -7.29 11.95
C ARG A 50 -4.15 -7.27 13.00
N ARG A 51 -3.09 -8.04 12.79
CA ARG A 51 -1.93 -8.10 13.70
C ARG A 51 -1.25 -6.74 13.84
N VAL A 52 -1.04 -6.04 12.73
CA VAL A 52 -0.41 -4.70 12.72
C VAL A 52 -1.41 -3.57 13.01
N ASN A 53 -2.65 -3.91 13.36
CA ASN A 53 -3.72 -2.97 13.70
C ASN A 53 -3.98 -1.94 12.58
N ARG A 54 -4.06 -2.40 11.34
CA ARG A 54 -4.20 -1.50 10.18
C ARG A 54 -5.56 -0.80 10.13
N GLY A 55 -6.61 -1.40 10.70
CA GLY A 55 -7.95 -0.81 10.81
C GLY A 55 -8.85 -1.02 9.59
N HIS A 56 -8.35 -1.68 8.55
CA HIS A 56 -9.12 -2.14 7.38
C HIS A 56 -8.63 -3.53 6.96
N ASP A 57 -9.42 -4.22 6.15
CA ASP A 57 -9.08 -5.48 5.50
C ASP A 57 -8.69 -5.28 4.02
N PHE A 58 -8.30 -6.36 3.35
CA PHE A 58 -7.94 -6.29 1.95
C PHE A 58 -9.15 -6.00 1.04
N ALA A 59 -10.35 -6.45 1.43
CA ALA A 59 -11.56 -6.16 0.67
C ALA A 59 -11.86 -4.65 0.61
N ALA A 60 -11.65 -3.92 1.71
CA ALA A 60 -11.76 -2.46 1.72
C ALA A 60 -10.73 -1.79 0.80
N SER A 61 -9.53 -2.36 0.69
CA SER A 61 -8.50 -1.86 -0.24
C SER A 61 -8.91 -2.07 -1.70
N VAL A 62 -9.44 -3.24 -2.04
CA VAL A 62 -9.96 -3.54 -3.37
C VAL A 62 -11.10 -2.60 -3.75
N ASP A 63 -12.07 -2.41 -2.85
CA ASP A 63 -13.20 -1.49 -3.06
C ASP A 63 -12.72 -0.06 -3.35
N ALA A 64 -11.86 0.49 -2.50
CA ALA A 64 -11.36 1.86 -2.67
C ALA A 64 -10.57 2.05 -3.97
N ILE A 65 -9.72 1.10 -4.34
CA ILE A 65 -8.94 1.12 -5.57
C ILE A 65 -9.88 1.09 -6.79
N CYS A 66 -10.83 0.15 -6.83
CA CYS A 66 -11.76 0.01 -7.93
C CYS A 66 -12.64 1.26 -8.11
N ARG A 67 -13.25 1.77 -7.04
CA ARG A 67 -14.06 3.01 -7.09
C ARG A 67 -13.27 4.21 -7.61
N THR A 68 -12.02 4.33 -7.19
CA THR A 68 -11.14 5.43 -7.62
C THR A 68 -10.82 5.32 -9.11
N ALA A 69 -10.46 4.13 -9.59
CA ALA A 69 -10.19 3.88 -11.01
C ALA A 69 -11.43 4.07 -11.89
N GLU A 70 -12.62 3.63 -11.43
CA GLU A 70 -13.89 3.81 -12.13
C GLU A 70 -14.25 5.30 -12.34
N MET A 71 -13.78 6.17 -11.45
CA MET A 71 -13.93 7.62 -11.60
C MET A 71 -12.87 8.26 -12.50
N GLY A 72 -11.96 7.48 -13.07
CA GLY A 72 -10.92 7.97 -13.98
C GLY A 72 -9.77 8.69 -13.27
N ILE A 73 -9.58 8.46 -11.98
CA ILE A 73 -8.49 9.01 -11.19
C ILE A 73 -7.35 8.01 -11.18
N ALA A 74 -6.10 8.47 -11.35
CA ALA A 74 -4.93 7.61 -11.23
C ALA A 74 -4.80 7.03 -9.81
N VAL A 75 -4.47 5.73 -9.71
CA VAL A 75 -4.45 4.98 -8.45
C VAL A 75 -3.08 4.38 -8.20
N GLY A 76 -2.57 4.62 -7.00
CA GLY A 76 -1.37 3.97 -6.49
C GLY A 76 -1.65 3.12 -5.25
N ALA A 77 -0.74 2.19 -4.99
CA ALA A 77 -0.76 1.38 -3.77
C ALA A 77 0.61 1.33 -3.10
N HIS A 78 0.61 1.30 -1.77
CA HIS A 78 1.78 1.05 -0.95
C HIS A 78 1.71 -0.35 -0.37
N MET A 79 2.83 -1.08 -0.44
CA MET A 79 3.01 -2.39 0.18
C MET A 79 4.22 -2.35 1.11
N ILE A 80 4.11 -3.00 2.27
CA ILE A 80 5.24 -3.17 3.19
C ILE A 80 5.70 -4.62 3.12
N LEU A 81 6.91 -4.84 2.67
CA LEU A 81 7.52 -6.17 2.62
C LEU A 81 8.20 -6.49 3.95
N GLY A 82 7.94 -7.69 4.48
CA GLY A 82 8.52 -8.16 5.74
C GLY A 82 7.68 -7.88 6.97
N LEU A 83 6.37 -7.69 6.83
CA LEU A 83 5.46 -7.61 7.98
C LEU A 83 5.51 -8.88 8.82
N PRO A 84 5.30 -8.78 10.16
CA PRO A 84 5.47 -9.92 11.05
C PRO A 84 4.55 -11.09 10.70
N GLY A 85 5.14 -12.30 10.63
CA GLY A 85 4.44 -13.53 10.26
C GLY A 85 4.37 -13.80 8.75
N GLU A 86 4.79 -12.87 7.91
CA GLU A 86 4.84 -13.08 6.46
C GLU A 86 6.19 -13.69 6.04
N ASN A 87 6.13 -14.80 5.33
CA ASN A 87 7.28 -15.39 4.67
C ASN A 87 7.38 -14.93 3.21
N ARG A 88 8.51 -15.24 2.56
CA ARG A 88 8.76 -14.83 1.15
C ARG A 88 7.64 -15.27 0.20
N GLU A 89 7.12 -16.49 0.32
CA GLU A 89 6.07 -17.00 -0.55
C GLU A 89 4.77 -16.21 -0.39
N MET A 90 4.38 -15.89 0.84
CA MET A 90 3.23 -15.03 1.13
C MET A 90 3.41 -13.65 0.52
N ILE A 91 4.59 -13.02 0.71
CA ILE A 91 4.89 -11.70 0.16
C ILE A 91 4.77 -11.71 -1.37
N LEU A 92 5.34 -12.72 -2.04
CA LEU A 92 5.25 -12.85 -3.49
C LEU A 92 3.81 -13.12 -3.97
N SER A 93 2.97 -13.80 -3.17
CA SER A 93 1.55 -13.97 -3.49
C SER A 93 0.76 -12.65 -3.44
N HIS A 94 1.26 -11.64 -2.72
CA HIS A 94 0.64 -10.31 -2.74
C HIS A 94 0.77 -9.66 -4.12
N ALA A 95 1.90 -9.84 -4.83
CA ALA A 95 2.07 -9.36 -6.20
C ALA A 95 1.00 -9.92 -7.13
N ASP A 96 0.72 -11.24 -7.06
CA ASP A 96 -0.30 -11.90 -7.88
C ASP A 96 -1.72 -11.32 -7.63
N LYS A 97 -2.01 -10.89 -6.40
CA LYS A 97 -3.30 -10.26 -6.06
C LYS A 97 -3.35 -8.80 -6.50
N MET A 98 -2.25 -8.07 -6.31
CA MET A 98 -2.16 -6.66 -6.68
C MET A 98 -2.20 -6.46 -8.20
N SER A 99 -1.63 -7.37 -9.00
CA SER A 99 -1.68 -7.36 -10.47
C SER A 99 -3.10 -7.40 -11.05
N ARG A 100 -4.07 -7.86 -10.27
CA ARG A 100 -5.48 -7.94 -10.72
C ARG A 100 -6.26 -6.65 -10.49
N LEU A 101 -5.64 -5.66 -9.84
CA LEU A 101 -6.27 -4.39 -9.51
C LEU A 101 -5.88 -3.32 -10.53
N PRO A 102 -6.78 -2.36 -10.79
CA PRO A 102 -6.53 -1.26 -11.73
C PRO A 102 -5.58 -0.22 -11.11
N LEU A 103 -4.32 -0.57 -10.96
CA LEU A 103 -3.28 0.28 -10.39
C LEU A 103 -2.39 0.88 -11.47
N ASP A 104 -2.11 2.18 -11.37
CA ASP A 104 -1.14 2.88 -12.20
C ASP A 104 0.27 2.80 -11.61
N THR A 105 0.37 2.76 -10.27
CA THR A 105 1.65 2.70 -9.56
C THR A 105 1.59 1.79 -8.34
N ILE A 106 2.74 1.21 -8.00
CA ILE A 106 2.93 0.51 -6.73
C ILE A 106 4.24 0.94 -6.09
N LYS A 107 4.24 1.17 -4.78
CA LYS A 107 5.43 1.49 -4.00
C LYS A 107 5.70 0.37 -3.01
N LEU A 108 6.91 -0.15 -3.06
CA LEU A 108 7.38 -1.18 -2.14
C LEU A 108 8.20 -0.53 -1.03
N HIS A 109 7.83 -0.78 0.20
CA HIS A 109 8.52 -0.33 1.40
C HIS A 109 9.05 -1.54 2.17
N GLN A 110 10.27 -1.42 2.69
CA GLN A 110 10.78 -2.37 3.66
C GLN A 110 10.20 -2.04 5.04
N LEU A 111 9.85 -3.07 5.81
CA LEU A 111 9.45 -2.89 7.22
C LEU A 111 10.55 -2.16 8.00
N GLN A 112 10.17 -1.09 8.68
CA GLN A 112 11.02 -0.34 9.60
C GLN A 112 10.49 -0.47 11.04
N LEU A 113 11.30 -1.00 11.95
CA LEU A 113 10.96 -1.08 13.36
C LEU A 113 11.33 0.23 14.08
N ILE A 114 10.30 0.99 14.43
CA ILE A 114 10.47 2.28 15.11
C ILE A 114 10.45 2.04 16.62
N LEU A 115 11.46 2.55 17.32
CA LEU A 115 11.56 2.45 18.78
C LEU A 115 10.33 3.02 19.48
N HIS A 116 9.99 2.42 20.62
CA HIS A 116 8.82 2.81 21.45
C HIS A 116 7.46 2.50 20.83
N THR A 117 7.40 1.76 19.72
CA THR A 117 6.14 1.24 19.17
C THR A 117 5.80 -0.12 19.75
N ARG A 118 4.51 -0.51 19.64
CA ARG A 118 4.04 -1.85 19.99
C ARG A 118 4.77 -2.93 19.18
N MET A 119 4.98 -2.69 17.88
CA MET A 119 5.68 -3.62 17.00
C MET A 119 7.13 -3.83 17.43
N ALA A 120 7.85 -2.78 17.85
CA ALA A 120 9.20 -2.93 18.39
C ALA A 120 9.24 -3.70 19.72
N ALA A 121 8.21 -3.57 20.55
CA ALA A 121 8.07 -4.39 21.78
C ALA A 121 7.77 -5.85 21.44
N GLU A 122 6.92 -6.11 20.46
CA GLU A 122 6.60 -7.44 19.95
C GLU A 122 7.85 -8.12 19.37
N TYR A 123 8.64 -7.42 18.57
CA TYR A 123 9.92 -7.92 18.05
C TYR A 123 10.87 -8.38 19.17
N LYS A 124 10.97 -7.60 20.26
CA LYS A 124 11.81 -7.97 21.39
C LYS A 124 11.36 -9.26 22.07
N SER A 125 10.05 -9.52 22.11
CA SER A 125 9.47 -10.70 22.75
C SER A 125 9.47 -11.92 21.84
N ASN A 126 9.27 -11.74 20.54
CA ASN A 126 9.15 -12.81 19.55
C ASN A 126 9.94 -12.46 18.26
N PRO A 127 11.28 -12.39 18.31
CA PRO A 127 12.08 -11.98 17.15
C PRO A 127 11.96 -12.94 15.97
N ASN A 128 11.65 -14.21 16.20
CA ASN A 128 11.52 -15.23 15.16
C ASN A 128 10.30 -15.04 14.24
N ASP A 129 9.35 -14.21 14.65
CA ASP A 129 8.18 -13.86 13.83
C ASP A 129 8.47 -12.73 12.82
N PHE A 130 9.68 -12.19 12.86
CA PHE A 130 10.09 -11.08 12.03
C PHE A 130 11.31 -11.48 11.19
N HIS A 131 11.21 -11.33 9.90
CA HIS A 131 12.37 -11.38 9.03
C HIS A 131 12.75 -9.94 8.63
N LEU A 132 13.80 -9.42 9.26
CA LEU A 132 14.34 -8.11 8.91
C LEU A 132 15.37 -8.30 7.80
N TYR A 133 14.93 -8.04 6.57
CA TYR A 133 15.76 -8.18 5.37
C TYR A 133 16.96 -7.22 5.43
N ASP A 134 18.15 -7.70 5.09
CA ASP A 134 19.25 -6.81 4.75
C ASP A 134 19.03 -6.17 3.38
N VAL A 135 19.98 -5.34 2.95
CA VAL A 135 19.82 -4.57 1.69
C VAL A 135 19.74 -5.49 0.48
N ASP A 136 20.62 -6.49 0.41
CA ASP A 136 20.70 -7.39 -0.73
C ASP A 136 19.49 -8.32 -0.78
N GLU A 137 19.09 -8.90 0.35
CA GLU A 137 17.88 -9.72 0.49
C GLU A 137 16.61 -8.93 0.11
N TYR A 138 16.54 -7.64 0.51
CA TYR A 138 15.38 -6.80 0.17
C TYR A 138 15.34 -6.48 -1.32
N ILE A 139 16.48 -6.20 -1.94
CA ILE A 139 16.56 -5.95 -3.38
C ILE A 139 16.09 -7.18 -4.16
N ASP A 140 16.58 -8.37 -3.81
CA ASP A 140 16.17 -9.63 -4.45
C ASP A 140 14.67 -9.89 -4.28
N LEU A 141 14.13 -9.65 -3.08
CA LEU A 141 12.69 -9.79 -2.83
C LEU A 141 11.87 -8.78 -3.65
N ALA A 142 12.33 -7.52 -3.73
CA ALA A 142 11.64 -6.47 -4.48
C ALA A 142 11.66 -6.73 -6.00
N ILE A 143 12.76 -7.28 -6.52
CA ILE A 143 12.87 -7.71 -7.92
C ILE A 143 11.87 -8.84 -8.20
N ASP A 144 11.89 -9.91 -7.39
CA ASP A 144 10.96 -11.05 -7.55
C ASP A 144 9.49 -10.61 -7.42
N PHE A 145 9.21 -9.67 -6.53
CA PHE A 145 7.87 -9.09 -6.41
C PHE A 145 7.48 -8.33 -7.68
N ALA A 146 8.38 -7.48 -8.19
CA ALA A 146 8.12 -6.68 -9.39
C ALA A 146 7.94 -7.55 -10.65
N GLU A 147 8.71 -8.63 -10.79
CA GLU A 147 8.59 -9.57 -11.89
C GLU A 147 7.25 -10.34 -11.92
N ARG A 148 6.56 -10.42 -10.76
CA ARG A 148 5.22 -11.02 -10.67
C ARG A 148 4.08 -10.04 -10.91
N LEU A 149 4.38 -8.73 -10.99
CA LEU A 149 3.39 -7.73 -11.38
C LEU A 149 3.24 -7.77 -12.91
N SER A 150 2.13 -8.30 -13.39
CA SER A 150 1.81 -8.43 -14.83
C SER A 150 0.77 -7.43 -15.27
#